data_7dc1ad9b52dc80265cc74b726a7c46e1
#
_entry.id   7dc1ad9b52dc80265cc74b726a7c46e1
#
_cell.length_a   1.000
_cell.length_b   1.000
_cell.length_c   1.000
_cell.angle_alpha   90.00
_cell.angle_beta   90.00
_cell.angle_gamma   90.00
#
_symmetry.space_group_name_H-M   'P 1'
#
loop_
_entity.id
_entity.type
_entity.pdbx_description
1 polymer ?
#
loop_
_entity_poly.entity_id
_entity_poly.type
_entity_poly.pdbx_seq_one_letter_code
_entity_poly.pdbx_strand_id
1 'polypeptide(L)'
;MAKIDEGILGPFSGKVGDVIGSSWHGIPYIKSRPAVFHDAKSPAQLAQRMRMQIAHQFVKSIKNVITIGYRYVAGEQIPYNKAVSYIVKNAIVGEYPDMGIAPDMVMVSQGNLMGAEGCTAFKEDEKIAFSWDINDEKGLSSMRAKGLSTSKGKAAKHPNMRTDDTAWLVAYNFAKQESKTVQTSRGEGHGTIEIPANWKEDGIGCYLFFASNQNDAISDSQFLGIV
;
A
#
# COMPACT_ATOMS: atom_id res chain seq x y z
N MET A 1 25.14 -20.76 15.28
CA MET A 1 25.38 -22.10 14.74
C MET A 1 24.87 -22.14 13.32
N ALA A 2 25.63 -22.66 12.36
CA ALA A 2 25.17 -22.78 10.97
C ALA A 2 24.47 -24.11 10.76
N LYS A 3 23.48 -24.13 9.84
CA LYS A 3 22.80 -25.36 9.41
C LYS A 3 23.23 -25.70 7.99
N ILE A 4 23.37 -26.96 7.69
CA ILE A 4 23.64 -27.47 6.36
C ILE A 4 22.48 -28.44 6.04
N ASP A 5 21.73 -28.14 4.99
CA ASP A 5 20.50 -28.88 4.69
C ASP A 5 20.75 -30.05 3.69
N GLU A 6 21.82 -29.99 2.87
CA GLU A 6 22.11 -30.96 1.80
C GLU A 6 23.49 -31.60 1.93
N GLY A 7 24.00 -31.79 3.15
CA GLY A 7 25.31 -32.37 3.40
C GLY A 7 26.47 -31.41 3.19
N ILE A 8 27.72 -31.91 3.31
CA ILE A 8 28.93 -31.07 3.41
C ILE A 8 29.24 -30.23 2.17
N LEU A 9 28.71 -30.59 1.02
CA LEU A 9 28.83 -29.83 -0.25
C LEU A 9 27.62 -28.99 -0.57
N GLY A 10 26.58 -29.05 0.26
CA GLY A 10 25.36 -28.26 0.07
C GLY A 10 25.45 -26.81 0.60
N PRO A 11 24.45 -25.99 0.29
CA PRO A 11 24.37 -24.63 0.82
C PRO A 11 24.20 -24.67 2.34
N PHE A 12 24.86 -23.75 3.03
CA PHE A 12 24.68 -23.59 4.47
C PHE A 12 24.05 -22.23 4.82
N SER A 13 23.28 -22.21 5.89
CA SER A 13 22.68 -21.01 6.44
C SER A 13 23.24 -20.73 7.83
N GLY A 14 23.68 -19.49 8.06
CA GLY A 14 24.24 -19.06 9.33
C GLY A 14 25.72 -18.74 9.26
N LYS A 15 26.36 -18.61 10.45
CA LYS A 15 27.75 -18.14 10.58
C LYS A 15 28.69 -19.32 10.88
N VAL A 16 29.78 -19.39 10.11
CA VAL A 16 30.91 -20.30 10.34
C VAL A 16 32.22 -19.51 10.29
N GLY A 17 32.82 -19.25 11.45
CA GLY A 17 34.01 -18.37 11.52
C GLY A 17 33.75 -16.98 10.95
N ASP A 18 34.51 -16.60 9.96
CA ASP A 18 34.41 -15.31 9.25
C ASP A 18 33.51 -15.35 8.02
N VAL A 19 32.83 -16.47 7.81
CA VAL A 19 31.95 -16.69 6.66
C VAL A 19 30.50 -16.78 7.13
N ILE A 20 29.61 -16.15 6.36
CA ILE A 20 28.17 -16.17 6.57
C ILE A 20 27.52 -16.74 5.32
N GLY A 21 26.83 -17.89 5.48
CA GLY A 21 25.93 -18.44 4.47
C GLY A 21 24.53 -17.83 4.62
N SER A 22 23.91 -17.48 3.51
CA SER A 22 22.57 -16.94 3.45
C SER A 22 21.93 -17.32 2.11
N SER A 23 20.61 -17.10 1.99
CA SER A 23 19.89 -17.27 0.72
C SER A 23 19.05 -16.04 0.42
N TRP A 24 18.91 -15.73 -0.86
CA TRP A 24 18.03 -14.67 -1.36
C TRP A 24 17.20 -15.23 -2.52
N HIS A 25 15.89 -15.21 -2.38
CA HIS A 25 14.97 -15.84 -3.35
C HIS A 25 15.33 -17.27 -3.74
N GLY A 26 15.74 -18.08 -2.77
CA GLY A 26 16.12 -19.48 -3.00
C GLY A 26 17.55 -19.67 -3.53
N ILE A 27 18.27 -18.60 -3.88
CA ILE A 27 19.66 -18.66 -4.35
C ILE A 27 20.58 -18.57 -3.14
N PRO A 28 21.34 -19.64 -2.82
CA PRO A 28 22.30 -19.61 -1.73
C PRO A 28 23.53 -18.77 -2.11
N TYR A 29 24.02 -17.99 -1.18
CA TYR A 29 25.25 -17.22 -1.34
C TYR A 29 26.07 -17.17 -0.06
N ILE A 30 27.35 -16.87 -0.22
CA ILE A 30 28.31 -16.77 0.87
C ILE A 30 28.86 -15.35 0.88
N LYS A 31 28.97 -14.76 2.07
CA LYS A 31 29.62 -13.47 2.27
C LYS A 31 30.61 -13.50 3.42
N SER A 32 31.65 -12.69 3.34
CA SER A 32 32.56 -12.48 4.46
C SER A 32 31.90 -11.66 5.56
N ARG A 33 32.25 -11.92 6.79
CA ARG A 33 31.85 -11.07 7.92
C ARG A 33 32.64 -9.77 7.86
N PRO A 34 31.99 -8.57 7.97
CA PRO A 34 32.70 -7.32 8.14
C PRO A 34 33.54 -7.35 9.43
N ALA A 35 34.81 -7.04 9.31
CA ALA A 35 35.72 -7.01 10.47
C ALA A 35 35.36 -5.86 11.44
N VAL A 36 35.01 -4.70 10.89
CA VAL A 36 34.57 -3.53 11.64
C VAL A 36 33.36 -2.91 10.92
N PHE A 37 32.35 -2.55 11.68
CA PHE A 37 31.21 -1.79 11.18
C PHE A 37 31.35 -0.34 11.61
N HIS A 38 31.65 0.55 10.67
CA HIS A 38 31.69 1.98 10.87
C HIS A 38 30.35 2.58 10.49
N ASP A 39 29.61 3.09 11.49
CA ASP A 39 28.41 3.89 11.28
C ASP A 39 28.74 5.38 11.35
N ALA A 40 28.87 6.02 10.22
CA ALA A 40 29.24 7.42 10.13
C ALA A 40 28.18 8.38 10.71
N LYS A 41 26.91 7.93 10.85
CA LYS A 41 25.78 8.73 11.39
C LYS A 41 25.68 10.13 10.79
N SER A 42 26.02 10.27 9.50
CA SER A 42 25.87 11.56 8.84
C SER A 42 24.39 12.01 8.84
N PRO A 43 24.10 13.34 8.81
CA PRO A 43 22.72 13.83 8.77
C PRO A 43 21.92 13.22 7.63
N ALA A 44 22.50 13.03 6.46
CA ALA A 44 21.85 12.40 5.32
C ALA A 44 21.51 10.93 5.57
N GLN A 45 22.40 10.17 6.23
CA GLN A 45 22.13 8.78 6.62
C GLN A 45 21.02 8.68 7.68
N LEU A 46 21.03 9.58 8.65
CA LEU A 46 19.99 9.63 9.69
C LEU A 46 18.63 10.00 9.07
N ALA A 47 18.60 10.98 8.18
CA ALA A 47 17.39 11.35 7.42
C ALA A 47 16.84 10.16 6.62
N GLN A 48 17.69 9.44 5.89
CA GLN A 48 17.25 8.27 5.12
C GLN A 48 16.74 7.12 6.02
N ARG A 49 17.39 6.88 7.17
CA ARG A 49 16.90 5.89 8.15
C ARG A 49 15.53 6.27 8.69
N MET A 50 15.34 7.56 9.02
CA MET A 50 14.05 8.05 9.51
C MET A 50 12.95 7.91 8.47
N ARG A 51 13.21 8.24 7.19
CA ARG A 51 12.26 8.00 6.09
C ARG A 51 11.83 6.54 6.00
N MET A 52 12.80 5.63 6.04
CA MET A 52 12.53 4.20 6.02
C MET A 52 11.73 3.75 7.25
N GLN A 53 12.06 4.25 8.44
CA GLN A 53 11.36 3.93 9.68
C GLN A 53 9.88 4.35 9.61
N ILE A 54 9.60 5.60 9.23
CA ILE A 54 8.26 6.15 9.09
C ILE A 54 7.44 5.31 8.09
N ALA A 55 8.00 5.03 6.91
CA ALA A 55 7.32 4.23 5.89
C ALA A 55 7.03 2.81 6.36
N HIS A 56 7.99 2.13 7.00
CA HIS A 56 7.78 0.79 7.55
C HIS A 56 6.74 0.76 8.64
N GLN A 57 6.72 1.75 9.52
CA GLN A 57 5.77 1.86 10.62
C GLN A 57 4.34 2.00 10.07
N PHE A 58 4.14 2.88 9.09
CA PHE A 58 2.86 3.05 8.41
C PHE A 58 2.42 1.76 7.68
N VAL A 59 3.27 1.21 6.81
CA VAL A 59 2.91 0.00 6.03
C VAL A 59 2.65 -1.21 6.93
N LYS A 60 3.35 -1.32 8.07
CA LYS A 60 3.14 -2.38 9.05
C LYS A 60 1.74 -2.33 9.66
N SER A 61 1.24 -1.13 9.98
CA SER A 61 -0.08 -0.94 10.60
C SER A 61 -1.25 -1.25 9.67
N ILE A 62 -1.03 -1.17 8.34
CA ILE A 62 -2.03 -1.49 7.31
C ILE A 62 -1.63 -2.69 6.42
N LYS A 63 -0.80 -3.59 6.95
CA LYS A 63 -0.22 -4.71 6.19
C LYS A 63 -1.25 -5.53 5.41
N ASN A 64 -2.40 -5.81 6.02
CA ASN A 64 -3.47 -6.60 5.39
C ASN A 64 -4.00 -5.93 4.12
N VAL A 65 -4.24 -4.62 4.17
CA VAL A 65 -4.68 -3.81 3.03
C VAL A 65 -3.63 -3.80 1.94
N ILE A 66 -2.37 -3.52 2.30
CA ILE A 66 -1.24 -3.45 1.38
C ILE A 66 -1.02 -4.79 0.65
N THR A 67 -1.15 -5.92 1.36
CA THR A 67 -0.98 -7.24 0.75
C THR A 67 -1.95 -7.46 -0.41
N ILE A 68 -3.16 -6.94 -0.29
CA ILE A 68 -4.18 -6.99 -1.34
C ILE A 68 -3.97 -5.87 -2.34
N GLY A 69 -3.86 -4.63 -1.87
CA GLY A 69 -3.78 -3.44 -2.71
C GLY A 69 -2.61 -3.40 -3.69
N TYR A 70 -1.51 -4.09 -3.39
CA TYR A 70 -0.32 -4.17 -4.24
C TYR A 70 -0.10 -5.55 -4.87
N ARG A 71 -1.07 -6.48 -4.75
CA ARG A 71 -0.92 -7.88 -5.17
C ARG A 71 -0.46 -8.01 -6.63
N TYR A 72 -1.06 -7.26 -7.55
CA TYR A 72 -0.83 -7.44 -8.98
C TYR A 72 0.23 -6.49 -9.56
N VAL A 73 0.60 -5.45 -8.85
CA VAL A 73 1.60 -4.46 -9.29
C VAL A 73 3.00 -4.78 -8.77
N ALA A 74 3.09 -5.59 -7.72
CA ALA A 74 4.36 -5.96 -7.12
C ALA A 74 5.27 -6.79 -8.06
N GLY A 75 4.69 -7.53 -9.01
CA GLY A 75 5.44 -8.45 -9.87
C GLY A 75 6.19 -9.50 -9.03
N GLU A 76 7.49 -9.62 -9.23
CA GLU A 76 8.36 -10.49 -8.43
C GLU A 76 8.68 -9.95 -7.02
N GLN A 77 8.35 -8.69 -6.74
CA GLN A 77 8.57 -8.07 -5.44
C GLN A 77 7.45 -8.43 -4.46
N ILE A 78 7.77 -8.38 -3.17
CA ILE A 78 6.77 -8.51 -2.12
C ILE A 78 5.91 -7.23 -2.10
N PRO A 79 4.56 -7.32 -2.09
CA PRO A 79 3.65 -6.16 -2.02
C PRO A 79 4.04 -5.13 -0.96
N TYR A 80 4.42 -5.60 0.22
CA TYR A 80 4.92 -4.79 1.31
C TYR A 80 6.10 -3.89 0.91
N ASN A 81 7.11 -4.46 0.25
CA ASN A 81 8.31 -3.71 -0.16
C ASN A 81 7.99 -2.68 -1.25
N LYS A 82 7.07 -3.02 -2.14
CA LYS A 82 6.59 -2.10 -3.19
C LYS A 82 5.90 -0.88 -2.58
N ALA A 83 5.01 -1.09 -1.60
CA ALA A 83 4.33 -0.02 -0.87
C ALA A 83 5.31 0.85 -0.09
N VAL A 84 6.26 0.25 0.66
CA VAL A 84 7.30 1.01 1.36
C VAL A 84 8.10 1.88 0.38
N SER A 85 8.53 1.31 -0.77
CA SER A 85 9.24 2.07 -1.80
C SER A 85 8.44 3.26 -2.33
N TYR A 86 7.13 3.08 -2.54
CA TYR A 86 6.26 4.16 -2.97
C TYR A 86 6.16 5.28 -1.93
N ILE A 87 5.91 4.93 -0.68
CA ILE A 87 5.75 5.90 0.42
C ILE A 87 7.04 6.68 0.66
N VAL A 88 8.20 6.01 0.70
CA VAL A 88 9.51 6.67 0.86
C VAL A 88 9.78 7.72 -0.22
N LYS A 89 9.32 7.46 -1.45
CA LYS A 89 9.57 8.34 -2.60
C LYS A 89 8.57 9.49 -2.70
N ASN A 90 7.30 9.27 -2.32
CA ASN A 90 6.22 10.16 -2.68
C ASN A 90 5.48 10.77 -1.48
N ALA A 91 5.35 10.05 -0.37
CA ALA A 91 4.44 10.42 0.71
C ALA A 91 5.14 10.94 1.98
N ILE A 92 6.47 10.98 2.01
CA ILE A 92 7.20 11.55 3.15
C ILE A 92 7.56 12.99 2.85
N VAL A 93 7.12 13.89 3.72
CA VAL A 93 7.33 15.33 3.66
C VAL A 93 8.11 15.81 4.88
N GLY A 94 8.69 17.03 4.76
CA GLY A 94 9.49 17.63 5.81
C GLY A 94 10.97 17.29 5.70
N GLU A 95 11.78 17.96 6.52
CA GLU A 95 13.22 17.77 6.62
C GLU A 95 13.58 17.14 7.97
N TYR A 96 14.72 16.43 7.99
CA TYR A 96 15.20 15.82 9.24
C TYR A 96 15.52 16.90 10.28
N PRO A 97 15.08 16.78 11.55
CA PRO A 97 14.39 15.62 12.15
C PRO A 97 12.85 15.60 12.02
N ASP A 98 12.22 16.66 11.50
CA ASP A 98 10.77 16.86 11.51
C ASP A 98 10.12 16.33 10.22
N MET A 99 10.14 15.01 10.06
CA MET A 99 9.55 14.33 8.91
C MET A 99 8.21 13.69 9.28
N GLY A 100 7.25 13.72 8.34
CA GLY A 100 5.94 13.12 8.50
C GLY A 100 5.41 12.49 7.21
N ILE A 101 4.25 11.86 7.30
CA ILE A 101 3.52 11.32 6.15
C ILE A 101 2.47 12.34 5.72
N ALA A 102 2.43 12.67 4.42
CA ALA A 102 1.35 13.42 3.80
C ALA A 102 0.22 12.44 3.43
N PRO A 103 -0.94 12.49 4.09
CA PRO A 103 -2.02 11.52 3.89
C PRO A 103 -2.56 11.47 2.47
N ASP A 104 -2.61 12.60 1.79
CA ASP A 104 -3.08 12.79 0.42
C ASP A 104 -2.16 12.14 -0.63
N MET A 105 -0.87 11.99 -0.30
CA MET A 105 0.12 11.38 -1.17
C MET A 105 0.31 9.88 -0.92
N VAL A 106 -0.38 9.33 0.06
CA VAL A 106 -0.32 7.89 0.35
C VAL A 106 -1.20 7.12 -0.61
N MET A 107 -0.65 6.07 -1.21
CA MET A 107 -1.42 5.07 -1.93
C MET A 107 -1.43 3.76 -1.14
N VAL A 108 -2.62 3.29 -0.78
CA VAL A 108 -2.81 2.01 -0.09
C VAL A 108 -3.07 0.86 -1.07
N SER A 109 -3.37 1.18 -2.31
CA SER A 109 -3.45 0.24 -3.42
C SER A 109 -2.99 0.88 -4.73
N GLN A 110 -2.53 0.05 -5.65
CA GLN A 110 -2.10 0.46 -6.99
C GLN A 110 -2.49 -0.60 -8.01
N GLY A 111 -3.07 -0.18 -9.13
CA GLY A 111 -3.48 -1.09 -10.18
C GLY A 111 -4.13 -0.40 -11.37
N ASN A 112 -4.83 -1.16 -12.18
CA ASN A 112 -5.39 -0.71 -13.46
C ASN A 112 -6.93 -0.83 -13.53
N LEU A 113 -7.59 -1.26 -12.44
CA LEU A 113 -9.04 -1.23 -12.36
C LEU A 113 -9.50 0.23 -12.21
N MET A 114 -10.62 0.58 -12.82
CA MET A 114 -11.18 1.92 -12.72
C MET A 114 -11.71 2.18 -11.30
N GLY A 115 -11.35 3.31 -10.69
CA GLY A 115 -11.91 3.80 -9.43
C GLY A 115 -13.40 4.19 -9.55
N ALA A 116 -13.96 4.85 -8.56
CA ALA A 116 -15.28 5.46 -8.64
C ALA A 116 -15.18 6.99 -8.67
N GLU A 117 -16.20 7.65 -9.19
CA GLU A 117 -16.37 9.10 -9.11
C GLU A 117 -17.25 9.47 -7.91
N GLY A 118 -17.30 10.75 -7.54
CA GLY A 118 -18.16 11.24 -6.46
C GLY A 118 -17.85 10.67 -5.08
N CYS A 119 -16.62 10.13 -4.88
CA CYS A 119 -16.25 9.49 -3.62
C CYS A 119 -16.15 10.50 -2.49
N THR A 120 -16.85 10.25 -1.38
CA THR A 120 -16.81 11.08 -0.17
C THR A 120 -16.77 10.23 1.09
N ALA A 121 -16.25 10.79 2.16
CA ALA A 121 -16.27 10.19 3.49
C ALA A 121 -16.68 11.22 4.52
N PHE A 122 -17.57 10.86 5.43
CA PHE A 122 -18.07 11.71 6.51
C PHE A 122 -18.04 10.95 7.83
N LYS A 123 -17.67 11.64 8.89
CA LYS A 123 -17.70 11.09 10.24
C LYS A 123 -19.06 11.40 10.89
N GLU A 124 -19.74 10.36 11.34
CA GLU A 124 -21.01 10.41 12.03
C GLU A 124 -20.86 9.69 13.36
N ASP A 125 -20.72 10.42 14.46
CA ASP A 125 -20.52 9.90 15.83
C ASP A 125 -19.42 8.81 15.92
N GLU A 126 -19.83 7.54 15.96
CA GLU A 126 -18.96 6.36 16.08
C GLU A 126 -18.75 5.63 14.75
N LYS A 127 -19.14 6.25 13.63
CA LYS A 127 -19.04 5.65 12.30
C LYS A 127 -18.45 6.63 11.31
N ILE A 128 -17.80 6.10 10.29
CA ILE A 128 -17.42 6.84 9.10
C ILE A 128 -18.24 6.28 7.95
N ALA A 129 -19.08 7.13 7.37
CA ALA A 129 -19.86 6.80 6.19
C ALA A 129 -19.05 7.15 4.93
N PHE A 130 -18.98 6.20 4.02
CA PHE A 130 -18.38 6.33 2.70
C PHE A 130 -19.47 6.29 1.65
N SER A 131 -19.37 7.10 0.61
CA SER A 131 -20.25 7.02 -0.55
C SER A 131 -19.46 7.24 -1.84
N TRP A 132 -19.96 6.64 -2.92
CA TRP A 132 -19.38 6.76 -4.26
C TRP A 132 -20.46 6.56 -5.33
N ASP A 133 -20.22 7.11 -6.52
CA ASP A 133 -21.14 6.93 -7.63
C ASP A 133 -21.02 5.51 -8.20
N ILE A 134 -22.17 4.87 -8.37
CA ILE A 134 -22.27 3.61 -9.10
C ILE A 134 -22.27 3.96 -10.59
N ASN A 135 -21.08 3.97 -11.19
CA ASN A 135 -20.97 4.22 -12.63
C ASN A 135 -21.43 2.98 -13.39
N ASP A 136 -22.69 2.95 -13.83
CA ASP A 136 -23.16 2.05 -14.87
C ASP A 136 -22.46 2.39 -16.21
N GLU A 137 -22.49 1.47 -17.18
CA GLU A 137 -21.87 1.58 -18.51
C GLU A 137 -22.13 2.93 -19.25
N LYS A 138 -23.11 3.70 -18.81
CA LYS A 138 -23.44 5.03 -19.32
C LYS A 138 -22.40 6.10 -18.99
N GLY A 139 -21.63 5.94 -17.88
CA GLY A 139 -20.51 6.83 -17.52
C GLY A 139 -19.33 6.69 -18.49
N LEU A 140 -19.09 5.50 -19.02
CA LEU A 140 -18.04 5.28 -20.03
C LEU A 140 -18.32 6.02 -21.35
N SER A 141 -19.57 6.20 -21.72
CA SER A 141 -19.94 6.94 -22.95
C SER A 141 -19.68 8.45 -22.81
N SER A 142 -19.82 9.02 -21.61
CA SER A 142 -19.56 10.43 -21.36
C SER A 142 -18.06 10.78 -21.35
N MET A 143 -17.22 9.86 -20.88
CA MET A 143 -15.75 10.04 -20.91
C MET A 143 -15.19 9.93 -22.33
N ARG A 144 -15.75 9.06 -23.18
CA ARG A 144 -15.42 9.03 -24.63
C ARG A 144 -15.82 10.32 -25.34
N ALA A 145 -16.90 10.94 -24.94
CA ALA A 145 -17.37 12.22 -25.52
C ALA A 145 -16.49 13.43 -25.12
N LYS A 146 -15.72 13.36 -24.03
CA LYS A 146 -14.82 14.43 -23.56
C LYS A 146 -13.42 14.40 -24.18
N GLY A 147 -13.21 13.61 -25.27
CA GLY A 147 -12.03 13.76 -26.14
C GLY A 147 -10.69 13.50 -25.49
N LEU A 148 -10.58 12.60 -24.49
CA LEU A 148 -9.29 12.15 -23.98
C LEU A 148 -8.67 11.19 -25.00
N SER A 149 -7.92 11.78 -25.94
CA SER A 149 -7.17 11.08 -26.99
C SER A 149 -6.15 10.14 -26.36
N THR A 150 -6.41 8.84 -26.43
CA THR A 150 -5.42 7.82 -26.16
C THR A 150 -4.35 7.88 -27.25
N SER A 151 -3.14 8.31 -26.88
CA SER A 151 -1.96 8.13 -27.72
C SER A 151 -1.87 6.66 -28.17
N LYS A 152 -1.57 6.44 -29.46
CA LYS A 152 -1.41 5.13 -30.11
C LYS A 152 -0.26 4.33 -29.47
N GLY A 153 -0.56 3.60 -28.40
CA GLY A 153 0.31 2.61 -27.79
C GLY A 153 -0.55 1.62 -27.06
N LYS A 154 -0.57 0.37 -27.55
CA LYS A 154 -1.24 -0.85 -27.02
C LYS A 154 -2.35 -0.52 -26.03
N ALA A 155 -3.60 -0.54 -26.49
CA ALA A 155 -4.77 -0.42 -25.63
C ALA A 155 -4.64 -1.47 -24.50
N ALA A 156 -4.21 -1.04 -23.32
CA ALA A 156 -4.36 -1.82 -22.12
C ALA A 156 -5.87 -2.06 -22.00
N LYS A 157 -6.28 -3.31 -22.11
CA LYS A 157 -7.64 -3.72 -21.79
C LYS A 157 -7.85 -3.33 -20.33
N HIS A 158 -8.49 -2.19 -20.09
CA HIS A 158 -8.96 -1.88 -18.75
C HIS A 158 -9.97 -2.98 -18.40
N PRO A 159 -9.74 -3.76 -17.34
CA PRO A 159 -10.73 -4.72 -16.89
C PRO A 159 -12.02 -3.94 -16.64
N ASN A 160 -13.11 -4.40 -17.25
CA ASN A 160 -14.40 -3.76 -17.13
C ASN A 160 -14.77 -3.68 -15.65
N MET A 161 -15.07 -2.49 -15.21
CA MET A 161 -15.65 -2.18 -13.92
C MET A 161 -16.99 -2.92 -13.76
N ARG A 162 -17.20 -3.59 -12.62
CA ARG A 162 -18.37 -4.40 -12.36
C ARG A 162 -18.99 -4.02 -11.03
N THR A 163 -20.29 -4.17 -10.93
CA THR A 163 -21.04 -3.92 -9.68
C THR A 163 -20.74 -4.95 -8.60
N ASP A 164 -20.28 -6.15 -8.97
CA ASP A 164 -19.87 -7.21 -8.06
C ASP A 164 -18.42 -7.10 -7.57
N ASP A 165 -17.66 -6.10 -8.04
CA ASP A 165 -16.33 -5.80 -7.52
C ASP A 165 -16.40 -5.44 -6.02
N THR A 166 -15.37 -5.81 -5.27
CA THR A 166 -15.29 -5.50 -3.84
C THR A 166 -14.74 -4.10 -3.62
N ALA A 167 -15.49 -3.25 -2.92
CA ALA A 167 -15.04 -1.97 -2.40
C ALA A 167 -14.34 -2.16 -1.05
N TRP A 168 -13.11 -1.66 -0.94
CA TRP A 168 -12.32 -1.67 0.28
C TRP A 168 -12.31 -0.28 0.89
N LEU A 169 -12.94 -0.16 2.04
CA LEU A 169 -12.98 1.05 2.85
C LEU A 169 -11.88 0.96 3.89
N VAL A 170 -11.06 1.99 3.98
CA VAL A 170 -9.93 2.03 4.92
C VAL A 170 -9.97 3.33 5.70
N ALA A 171 -10.07 3.22 7.01
CA ALA A 171 -9.93 4.32 7.96
C ALA A 171 -8.59 4.16 8.70
N TYR A 172 -7.76 5.17 8.67
CA TYR A 172 -6.44 5.17 9.31
C TYR A 172 -6.29 6.32 10.29
N ASN A 173 -6.02 5.98 11.53
CA ASN A 173 -5.72 6.94 12.59
C ASN A 173 -4.21 7.18 12.65
N PHE A 174 -3.78 8.38 12.23
CA PHE A 174 -2.36 8.75 12.20
C PHE A 174 -1.75 8.91 13.59
N ALA A 175 -2.53 9.38 14.56
CA ALA A 175 -2.05 9.58 15.93
C ALA A 175 -1.76 8.25 16.65
N LYS A 176 -2.63 7.24 16.47
CA LYS A 176 -2.51 5.91 17.07
C LYS A 176 -1.84 4.87 16.19
N GLN A 177 -1.65 5.19 14.91
CA GLN A 177 -1.07 4.28 13.91
C GLN A 177 -1.83 2.96 13.78
N GLU A 178 -3.14 3.07 13.83
CA GLU A 178 -4.08 1.95 13.74
C GLU A 178 -4.98 2.11 12.52
N SER A 179 -5.45 1.00 11.98
CA SER A 179 -6.37 0.98 10.85
C SER A 179 -7.59 0.14 11.12
N LYS A 180 -8.72 0.56 10.55
CA LYS A 180 -9.95 -0.24 10.41
C LYS A 180 -10.30 -0.37 8.95
N THR A 181 -10.77 -1.53 8.57
CA THR A 181 -11.12 -1.83 7.18
C THR A 181 -12.43 -2.60 7.12
N VAL A 182 -13.25 -2.24 6.15
CA VAL A 182 -14.50 -2.92 5.84
C VAL A 182 -14.55 -3.18 4.34
N GLN A 183 -15.14 -4.27 3.95
CA GLN A 183 -15.39 -4.65 2.57
C GLN A 183 -16.89 -4.62 2.32
N THR A 184 -17.27 -4.08 1.17
CA THR A 184 -18.64 -4.08 0.70
C THR A 184 -18.66 -4.26 -0.82
N SER A 185 -19.85 -4.44 -1.40
CA SER A 185 -19.96 -4.51 -2.86
C SER A 185 -19.90 -3.11 -3.47
N ARG A 186 -19.17 -2.97 -4.59
CA ARG A 186 -19.14 -1.72 -5.36
C ARG A 186 -20.54 -1.24 -5.75
N GLY A 187 -21.45 -2.17 -6.06
CA GLY A 187 -22.83 -1.90 -6.47
C GLY A 187 -23.70 -1.31 -5.36
N GLU A 188 -23.27 -1.35 -4.10
CA GLU A 188 -24.01 -0.72 -3.01
C GLU A 188 -23.90 0.81 -3.02
N GLY A 189 -22.83 1.38 -3.58
CA GLY A 189 -22.61 2.82 -3.66
C GLY A 189 -22.29 3.48 -2.32
N HIS A 190 -22.32 2.74 -1.24
CA HIS A 190 -22.04 3.24 0.10
C HIS A 190 -21.50 2.13 1.03
N GLY A 191 -20.95 2.53 2.15
CA GLY A 191 -20.51 1.61 3.19
C GLY A 191 -20.11 2.38 4.45
N THR A 192 -20.04 1.69 5.58
CA THR A 192 -19.72 2.29 6.88
C THR A 192 -18.63 1.54 7.60
N ILE A 193 -17.77 2.26 8.31
CA ILE A 193 -16.75 1.72 9.21
C ILE A 193 -17.09 2.16 10.63
N GLU A 194 -17.23 1.22 11.56
CA GLU A 194 -17.34 1.53 12.98
C GLU A 194 -15.97 1.85 13.53
N ILE A 195 -15.86 3.02 14.17
CA ILE A 195 -14.62 3.48 14.79
C ILE A 195 -14.65 3.26 16.30
N PRO A 196 -13.53 2.90 16.92
CA PRO A 196 -13.45 2.80 18.37
C PRO A 196 -13.70 4.14 19.03
N ALA A 197 -14.31 4.14 20.22
CA ALA A 197 -14.62 5.36 20.98
C ALA A 197 -13.39 6.24 21.24
N ASN A 198 -12.21 5.63 21.35
CA ASN A 198 -10.94 6.34 21.55
C ASN A 198 -10.42 7.06 20.29
N TRP A 199 -11.09 6.96 19.13
CA TRP A 199 -10.74 7.68 17.90
C TRP A 199 -11.59 8.93 17.64
N LYS A 200 -12.54 9.23 18.53
CA LYS A 200 -13.52 10.30 18.31
C LYS A 200 -12.90 11.69 18.08
N GLU A 201 -11.81 11.99 18.76
CA GLU A 201 -11.14 13.29 18.69
C GLU A 201 -9.97 13.33 17.71
N ASP A 202 -9.58 12.17 17.18
CA ASP A 202 -8.44 12.06 16.28
C ASP A 202 -8.84 12.33 14.82
N GLY A 203 -7.94 12.91 14.05
CA GLY A 203 -8.08 12.98 12.60
C GLY A 203 -7.86 11.61 11.94
N ILE A 204 -8.83 11.14 11.19
CA ILE A 204 -8.82 9.82 10.55
C ILE A 204 -8.73 10.00 9.04
N GLY A 205 -7.65 9.52 8.43
CA GLY A 205 -7.52 9.50 6.98
C GLY A 205 -8.36 8.38 6.36
N CYS A 206 -9.18 8.75 5.37
CA CYS A 206 -10.09 7.84 4.70
C CYS A 206 -9.60 7.51 3.30
N TYR A 207 -9.55 6.21 2.96
CA TYR A 207 -9.15 5.73 1.65
C TYR A 207 -10.15 4.71 1.13
N LEU A 208 -10.35 4.73 -0.18
CA LEU A 208 -11.23 3.82 -0.90
C LEU A 208 -10.50 3.24 -2.10
N PHE A 209 -10.63 1.93 -2.33
CA PHE A 209 -10.21 1.29 -3.56
C PHE A 209 -11.08 0.08 -3.88
N PHE A 210 -10.99 -0.41 -5.11
CA PHE A 210 -11.80 -1.52 -5.60
C PHE A 210 -10.90 -2.68 -6.04
N ALA A 211 -11.36 -3.89 -5.76
CA ALA A 211 -10.74 -5.13 -6.19
C ALA A 211 -11.74 -5.95 -6.99
N SER A 212 -11.34 -6.40 -8.17
CA SER A 212 -12.19 -7.24 -9.01
C SER A 212 -12.28 -8.65 -8.46
N ASN A 213 -13.49 -9.19 -8.42
CA ASN A 213 -13.74 -10.57 -8.01
C ASN A 213 -13.52 -11.59 -9.15
N GLN A 214 -13.48 -11.15 -10.39
CA GLN A 214 -13.39 -12.02 -11.58
C GLN A 214 -12.10 -11.85 -12.37
N ASN A 215 -11.51 -10.66 -12.33
CA ASN A 215 -10.27 -10.35 -13.01
C ASN A 215 -9.22 -10.03 -11.95
N ASP A 216 -7.99 -10.44 -12.18
CA ASP A 216 -6.88 -10.11 -11.29
C ASP A 216 -6.50 -8.62 -11.39
N ALA A 217 -7.42 -7.74 -10.98
CA ALA A 217 -7.29 -6.29 -11.11
C ALA A 217 -7.70 -5.57 -9.81
N ILE A 218 -7.00 -4.48 -9.54
CA ILE A 218 -7.23 -3.60 -8.39
C ILE A 218 -7.17 -2.16 -8.90
N SER A 219 -7.93 -1.25 -8.29
CA SER A 219 -7.85 0.17 -8.60
C SER A 219 -6.74 0.86 -7.81
N ASP A 220 -6.30 2.01 -8.29
CA ASP A 220 -5.58 2.95 -7.46
C ASP A 220 -6.46 3.38 -6.29
N SER A 221 -5.86 3.60 -5.13
CA SER A 221 -6.60 4.10 -3.97
C SER A 221 -6.87 5.60 -4.10
N GLN A 222 -8.06 5.99 -3.68
CA GLN A 222 -8.50 7.38 -3.60
C GLN A 222 -8.49 7.84 -2.15
N PHE A 223 -7.82 8.96 -1.87
CA PHE A 223 -7.87 9.63 -0.58
C PHE A 223 -9.10 10.53 -0.52
N LEU A 224 -9.95 10.33 0.48
CA LEU A 224 -11.23 11.03 0.63
C LEU A 224 -11.19 12.17 1.66
N GLY A 225 -10.02 12.43 2.21
CA GLY A 225 -9.84 13.47 3.22
C GLY A 225 -9.56 12.90 4.62
N ILE A 226 -9.41 13.83 5.55
CA ILE A 226 -9.31 13.56 7.00
C ILE A 226 -10.65 13.98 7.61
N VAL A 227 -11.26 13.08 8.36
CA VAL A 227 -12.54 13.28 9.02
C VAL A 227 -12.40 13.22 10.53
#